data_a586592c1e688a14a7652ca5dd4e5500
#
_entry.id   a586592c1e688a14a7652ca5dd4e5500
#
_cell.length_a   1.000
_cell.length_b   1.000
_cell.length_c   1.000
_cell.angle_alpha   90.00
_cell.angle_beta   90.00
_cell.angle_gamma   90.00
#
_symmetry.space_group_name_H-M   'P 1'
#
loop_
_entity.id
_entity.type
_entity.pdbx_description
1 polymer ?
#
loop_
_entity_poly.entity_id
_entity_poly.type
_entity_poly.pdbx_seq_one_letter_code
_entity_poly.pdbx_strand_id
1 'polypeptide(L)'
;IPTLPMLRHTAYALLLPDVESSPEYRLGCEADLSDVQVASAVAKWYKGLHDKGRPYIRQNNPDLYDETDMITMSNLDMIANKTNTAENALWPIIRERFDEIRCRIASLPRTLTYNDFYWTNLVVASDQSSAMMLDFNLLGTGYAYGDIRNVSSVLSAEAADAFLREYGEDFSCKEEKVADAFLSPLVTLINACEWKNFPRWAEPSLEELKDGTIFDRLTQWLDGFCKL
;
A
#
# COMPACT_ATOMS: atom_id res chain seq x y z
N ILE A 1 3.86 17.55 5.40
CA ILE A 1 4.37 16.87 4.21
C ILE A 1 4.41 17.85 3.04
N PRO A 2 5.46 17.84 2.21
CA PRO A 2 5.49 18.63 0.99
C PRO A 2 4.41 18.15 0.02
N THR A 3 3.66 19.09 -0.55
CA THR A 3 2.72 18.90 -1.66
C THR A 3 2.80 20.11 -2.57
N LEU A 4 2.38 20.01 -3.81
CA LEU A 4 2.22 21.18 -4.64
C LEU A 4 1.21 22.15 -3.99
N PRO A 5 1.50 23.45 -3.95
CA PRO A 5 0.57 24.43 -3.40
C PRO A 5 -0.69 24.51 -4.28
N MET A 6 -1.85 24.45 -3.65
CA MET A 6 -3.11 24.66 -4.33
C MET A 6 -3.29 26.16 -4.58
N LEU A 7 -3.24 26.59 -5.84
CA LEU A 7 -3.39 28.00 -6.23
C LEU A 7 -4.85 28.46 -6.17
N ARG A 8 -5.76 27.61 -6.67
CA ARG A 8 -7.22 27.83 -6.62
C ARG A 8 -7.96 26.50 -6.64
N HIS A 9 -9.18 26.50 -6.16
CA HIS A 9 -10.06 25.34 -6.32
C HIS A 9 -11.52 25.78 -6.55
N THR A 10 -12.27 24.87 -7.12
CA THR A 10 -13.73 24.89 -7.21
C THR A 10 -14.25 23.55 -6.67
N ALA A 11 -15.56 23.32 -6.72
CA ALA A 11 -16.13 22.01 -6.39
C ALA A 11 -15.67 20.87 -7.34
N TYR A 12 -15.12 21.21 -8.51
CA TYR A 12 -14.84 20.23 -9.59
C TYR A 12 -13.41 20.30 -10.14
N ALA A 13 -12.59 21.27 -9.70
CA ALA A 13 -11.25 21.46 -10.26
C ALA A 13 -10.28 22.07 -9.23
N LEU A 14 -9.03 21.64 -9.35
CA LEU A 14 -7.87 22.20 -8.65
C LEU A 14 -6.96 22.87 -9.67
N LEU A 15 -6.44 24.05 -9.33
CA LEU A 15 -5.36 24.70 -10.06
C LEU A 15 -4.07 24.56 -9.26
N LEU A 16 -3.11 23.88 -9.83
CA LEU A 16 -1.77 23.67 -9.28
C LEU A 16 -0.73 24.42 -10.12
N PRO A 17 0.47 24.67 -9.61
CA PRO A 17 1.58 25.15 -10.42
C PRO A 17 1.89 24.18 -11.56
N ASP A 18 2.31 24.72 -12.69
CA ASP A 18 2.88 23.93 -13.78
C ASP A 18 4.29 23.47 -13.40
N VAL A 19 4.43 22.17 -13.14
CA VAL A 19 5.70 21.58 -12.71
C VAL A 19 6.73 21.58 -13.84
N GLU A 20 6.30 21.39 -15.12
CA GLU A 20 7.21 21.35 -16.27
C GLU A 20 7.85 22.69 -16.56
N SER A 21 7.16 23.80 -16.20
CA SER A 21 7.72 25.15 -16.32
C SER A 21 8.51 25.59 -15.07
N SER A 22 8.59 24.77 -14.04
CA SER A 22 9.29 25.10 -12.79
C SER A 22 10.81 24.90 -12.93
N PRO A 23 11.66 25.84 -12.53
CA PRO A 23 13.08 25.60 -12.41
C PRO A 23 13.46 24.74 -11.19
N GLU A 24 12.55 24.62 -10.22
CA GLU A 24 12.79 23.97 -8.92
C GLU A 24 12.38 22.50 -8.92
N TYR A 25 11.41 22.12 -9.77
CA TYR A 25 10.82 20.79 -9.79
C TYR A 25 10.68 20.28 -11.22
N ARG A 26 10.64 18.95 -11.34
CA ARG A 26 10.28 18.24 -12.56
C ARG A 26 9.30 17.11 -12.24
N LEU A 27 8.58 16.64 -13.25
CA LEU A 27 7.83 15.40 -13.16
C LEU A 27 8.79 14.21 -13.04
N GLY A 28 8.35 13.16 -12.38
CA GLY A 28 9.07 11.91 -12.31
C GLY A 28 9.16 11.23 -13.67
N CYS A 29 10.13 10.36 -13.83
CA CYS A 29 10.32 9.51 -15.00
C CYS A 29 10.73 8.10 -14.57
N GLU A 30 10.66 7.14 -15.48
CA GLU A 30 10.97 5.74 -15.18
C GLU A 30 12.38 5.54 -14.62
N ALA A 31 13.35 6.36 -15.06
CA ALA A 31 14.72 6.32 -14.57
C ALA A 31 14.84 6.63 -13.06
N ASP A 32 13.91 7.41 -12.50
CA ASP A 32 13.86 7.73 -11.07
C ASP A 32 13.65 6.50 -10.20
N LEU A 33 13.05 5.44 -10.73
CA LEU A 33 12.87 4.17 -10.01
C LEU A 33 14.20 3.46 -9.70
N SER A 34 15.29 3.87 -10.35
CA SER A 34 16.64 3.34 -10.11
C SER A 34 17.59 4.37 -9.47
N ASP A 35 17.10 5.58 -9.19
CA ASP A 35 17.90 6.64 -8.59
C ASP A 35 17.87 6.59 -7.06
N VAL A 36 19.04 6.39 -6.46
CA VAL A 36 19.20 6.25 -5.00
C VAL A 36 18.86 7.54 -4.25
N GLN A 37 19.12 8.71 -4.84
CA GLN A 37 18.83 9.99 -4.19
C GLN A 37 17.34 10.28 -4.24
N VAL A 38 16.71 10.02 -5.38
CA VAL A 38 15.24 10.12 -5.52
C VAL A 38 14.54 9.15 -4.57
N ALA A 39 14.99 7.90 -4.47
CA ALA A 39 14.44 6.91 -3.54
C ALA A 39 14.53 7.38 -2.09
N SER A 40 15.65 7.99 -1.68
CA SER A 40 15.79 8.57 -0.34
C SER A 40 14.86 9.77 -0.13
N ALA A 41 14.65 10.61 -1.14
CA ALA A 41 13.70 11.73 -1.07
C ALA A 41 12.25 11.24 -0.95
N VAL A 42 11.89 10.20 -1.69
CA VAL A 42 10.58 9.51 -1.59
C VAL A 42 10.39 8.93 -0.19
N ALA A 43 11.42 8.29 0.38
CA ALA A 43 11.36 7.75 1.75
C ALA A 43 11.04 8.83 2.80
N LYS A 44 11.68 10.00 2.71
CA LYS A 44 11.40 11.14 3.60
C LYS A 44 9.96 11.61 3.48
N TRP A 45 9.42 11.63 2.27
CA TRP A 45 8.03 12.01 2.05
C TRP A 45 7.07 11.02 2.70
N TYR A 46 7.24 9.70 2.47
CA TYR A 46 6.40 8.67 3.08
C TYR A 46 6.52 8.64 4.60
N LYS A 47 7.74 8.75 5.13
CA LYS A 47 7.94 8.87 6.57
C LYS A 47 7.17 10.05 7.15
N GLY A 48 7.25 11.22 6.49
CA GLY A 48 6.50 12.40 6.88
C GLY A 48 4.98 12.20 6.81
N LEU A 49 4.46 11.48 5.79
CA LEU A 49 3.05 11.10 5.68
C LEU A 49 2.61 10.24 6.86
N HIS A 50 3.35 9.17 7.13
CA HIS A 50 3.00 8.23 8.18
C HIS A 50 3.12 8.83 9.58
N ASP A 51 4.18 9.58 9.86
CA ASP A 51 4.40 10.20 11.18
C ASP A 51 3.34 11.25 11.52
N LYS A 52 2.91 12.04 10.54
CA LYS A 52 1.82 13.04 10.70
C LYS A 52 0.44 12.41 10.59
N GLY A 53 0.31 11.35 9.82
CA GLY A 53 -0.93 10.61 9.62
C GLY A 53 -1.45 9.96 10.90
N ARG A 54 -0.58 9.31 11.67
CA ARG A 54 -0.96 8.64 12.93
C ARG A 54 -1.75 9.54 13.91
N PRO A 55 -1.24 10.70 14.32
CA PRO A 55 -2.00 11.59 15.21
C PRO A 55 -3.24 12.18 14.52
N TYR A 56 -3.17 12.46 13.21
CA TYR A 56 -4.29 13.01 12.45
C TYR A 56 -5.49 12.06 12.44
N ILE A 57 -5.28 10.78 12.09
CA ILE A 57 -6.34 9.77 12.08
C ILE A 57 -6.95 9.61 13.47
N ARG A 58 -6.10 9.53 14.50
CA ARG A 58 -6.56 9.36 15.88
C ARG A 58 -7.45 10.51 16.37
N GLN A 59 -7.20 11.73 15.89
CA GLN A 59 -7.95 12.91 16.29
C GLN A 59 -9.21 13.14 15.46
N ASN A 60 -9.18 12.81 14.17
CA ASN A 60 -10.22 13.24 13.22
C ASN A 60 -11.08 12.08 12.71
N ASN A 61 -10.62 10.82 12.85
CA ASN A 61 -11.29 9.63 12.32
C ASN A 61 -11.86 9.86 10.90
N PRO A 62 -11.03 10.23 9.91
CA PRO A 62 -11.51 10.63 8.61
C PRO A 62 -12.14 9.45 7.87
N ASP A 63 -13.23 9.70 7.16
CA ASP A 63 -13.82 8.74 6.22
C ASP A 63 -13.01 8.76 4.92
N LEU A 64 -11.97 7.95 4.87
CA LEU A 64 -11.05 7.80 3.74
C LEU A 64 -11.01 6.34 3.30
N TYR A 65 -10.52 6.11 2.08
CA TYR A 65 -10.27 4.79 1.55
C TYR A 65 -9.45 3.92 2.51
N ASP A 66 -9.84 2.67 2.65
CA ASP A 66 -9.13 1.67 3.43
C ASP A 66 -9.09 0.34 2.67
N GLU A 67 -7.89 -0.03 2.22
CA GLU A 67 -7.70 -1.26 1.46
C GLU A 67 -8.20 -2.50 2.22
N THR A 68 -8.07 -2.51 3.55
CA THR A 68 -8.50 -3.64 4.38
C THR A 68 -10.02 -3.81 4.47
N ASP A 69 -10.82 -2.79 4.11
CA ASP A 69 -12.27 -2.89 4.05
C ASP A 69 -12.75 -3.78 2.90
N MET A 70 -11.88 -4.03 1.92
CA MET A 70 -12.15 -5.01 0.86
C MET A 70 -12.18 -6.46 1.37
N ILE A 71 -11.60 -6.74 2.54
CA ILE A 71 -11.61 -8.08 3.15
C ILE A 71 -12.99 -8.35 3.77
N THR A 72 -13.92 -8.73 2.95
CA THR A 72 -15.29 -9.15 3.32
C THR A 72 -15.53 -10.60 2.91
N MET A 73 -16.44 -11.29 3.59
CA MET A 73 -16.81 -12.66 3.19
C MET A 73 -17.30 -12.73 1.75
N SER A 74 -18.05 -11.71 1.29
CA SER A 74 -18.54 -11.64 -0.10
C SER A 74 -17.40 -11.60 -1.10
N ASN A 75 -16.37 -10.76 -0.85
CA ASN A 75 -15.22 -10.65 -1.74
C ASN A 75 -14.35 -11.92 -1.72
N LEU A 76 -14.19 -12.54 -0.56
CA LEU A 76 -13.44 -13.79 -0.42
C LEU A 76 -14.16 -14.96 -1.12
N ASP A 77 -15.49 -15.04 -1.01
CA ASP A 77 -16.29 -16.03 -1.76
C ASP A 77 -16.23 -15.75 -3.28
N MET A 78 -16.18 -14.48 -3.69
CA MET A 78 -15.96 -14.12 -5.11
C MET A 78 -14.61 -14.64 -5.63
N ILE A 79 -13.52 -14.49 -4.86
CA ILE A 79 -12.22 -15.06 -5.25
C ILE A 79 -12.36 -16.59 -5.41
N ALA A 80 -12.86 -17.29 -4.38
CA ALA A 80 -13.00 -18.75 -4.39
C ALA A 80 -13.72 -19.26 -5.65
N ASN A 81 -14.80 -18.57 -6.02
CA ASN A 81 -15.64 -18.94 -7.18
C ASN A 81 -14.96 -18.59 -8.51
N LYS A 82 -14.45 -17.36 -8.68
CA LYS A 82 -13.89 -16.91 -9.96
C LYS A 82 -12.55 -17.54 -10.30
N THR A 83 -11.79 -17.95 -9.29
CA THR A 83 -10.49 -18.62 -9.48
C THR A 83 -10.57 -20.15 -9.45
N ASN A 84 -11.78 -20.72 -9.27
CA ASN A 84 -12.01 -22.15 -9.11
C ASN A 84 -11.16 -22.78 -7.97
N THR A 85 -11.07 -22.09 -6.84
CA THR A 85 -10.31 -22.52 -5.66
C THR A 85 -11.19 -22.81 -4.44
N ALA A 86 -12.48 -23.07 -4.64
CA ALA A 86 -13.44 -23.30 -3.55
C ALA A 86 -13.04 -24.43 -2.58
N GLU A 87 -12.30 -25.42 -3.06
CA GLU A 87 -11.79 -26.56 -2.26
C GLU A 87 -10.45 -26.25 -1.54
N ASN A 88 -9.91 -25.03 -1.68
CA ASN A 88 -8.65 -24.67 -1.03
C ASN A 88 -8.82 -24.59 0.49
N ALA A 89 -7.85 -25.14 1.24
CA ALA A 89 -7.87 -25.17 2.71
C ALA A 89 -7.91 -23.79 3.38
N LEU A 90 -7.57 -22.73 2.66
CA LEU A 90 -7.63 -21.34 3.13
C LEU A 90 -9.06 -20.94 3.54
N TRP A 91 -10.06 -21.31 2.74
CA TRP A 91 -11.42 -20.79 2.91
C TRP A 91 -12.13 -21.26 4.18
N PRO A 92 -12.06 -22.55 4.58
CA PRO A 92 -12.60 -22.98 5.87
C PRO A 92 -11.98 -22.22 7.06
N ILE A 93 -10.66 -22.03 7.08
CA ILE A 93 -9.97 -21.32 8.17
C ILE A 93 -10.42 -19.85 8.23
N ILE A 94 -10.49 -19.17 7.08
CA ILE A 94 -10.98 -17.80 7.04
C ILE A 94 -12.42 -17.72 7.57
N ARG A 95 -13.33 -18.59 7.14
CA ARG A 95 -14.73 -18.56 7.57
C ARG A 95 -14.87 -18.80 9.08
N GLU A 96 -14.12 -19.74 9.61
CA GLU A 96 -14.15 -20.07 11.04
C GLU A 96 -13.62 -18.92 11.92
N ARG A 97 -12.54 -18.23 11.45
CA ARG A 97 -11.84 -17.21 12.25
C ARG A 97 -12.02 -15.80 11.70
N PHE A 98 -13.03 -15.53 10.89
CA PHE A 98 -13.20 -14.25 10.20
C PHE A 98 -13.24 -13.06 11.15
N ASP A 99 -14.03 -13.14 12.22
CA ASP A 99 -14.14 -12.04 13.19
C ASP A 99 -12.81 -11.78 13.91
N GLU A 100 -12.06 -12.83 14.21
CA GLU A 100 -10.72 -12.70 14.80
C GLU A 100 -9.76 -12.02 13.82
N ILE A 101 -9.76 -12.44 12.55
CA ILE A 101 -8.94 -11.85 11.50
C ILE A 101 -9.26 -10.35 11.37
N ARG A 102 -10.54 -9.99 11.27
CA ARG A 102 -10.99 -8.59 11.19
C ARG A 102 -10.58 -7.76 12.41
N CYS A 103 -10.76 -8.33 13.61
CA CYS A 103 -10.35 -7.68 14.85
C CYS A 103 -8.83 -7.39 14.89
N ARG A 104 -8.02 -8.36 14.50
CA ARG A 104 -6.56 -8.20 14.47
C ARG A 104 -6.10 -7.20 13.41
N ILE A 105 -6.68 -7.23 12.20
CA ILE A 105 -6.41 -6.23 11.15
C ILE A 105 -6.73 -4.83 11.68
N ALA A 106 -7.88 -4.64 12.32
CA ALA A 106 -8.28 -3.35 12.90
C ALA A 106 -7.36 -2.86 14.03
N SER A 107 -6.63 -3.77 14.69
CA SER A 107 -5.68 -3.44 15.76
C SER A 107 -4.29 -3.02 15.25
N LEU A 108 -3.99 -3.23 13.97
CA LEU A 108 -2.72 -2.80 13.39
C LEU A 108 -2.55 -1.28 13.52
N PRO A 109 -1.31 -0.79 13.75
CA PRO A 109 -1.04 0.64 13.82
C PRO A 109 -1.46 1.37 12.56
N ARG A 110 -2.38 2.33 12.69
CA ARG A 110 -2.95 3.02 11.54
C ARG A 110 -2.33 4.38 11.29
N THR A 111 -2.19 4.71 10.01
CA THR A 111 -1.72 6.00 9.53
C THR A 111 -2.43 6.40 8.24
N LEU A 112 -2.17 7.61 7.74
CA LEU A 112 -2.51 7.95 6.35
C LEU A 112 -1.62 7.11 5.42
N THR A 113 -2.20 6.59 4.34
CA THR A 113 -1.52 5.83 3.30
C THR A 113 -1.78 6.47 1.94
N TYR A 114 -0.77 6.44 1.07
CA TYR A 114 -0.90 7.02 -0.27
C TYR A 114 -1.46 6.01 -1.29
N ASN A 115 -1.05 4.76 -1.20
CA ASN A 115 -1.56 3.58 -1.93
C ASN A 115 -1.33 3.55 -3.46
N ASP A 116 -0.80 4.61 -4.08
CA ASP A 116 -0.71 4.73 -5.55
C ASP A 116 0.68 5.19 -6.02
N PHE A 117 1.75 4.59 -5.49
CA PHE A 117 3.10 4.95 -5.90
C PHE A 117 3.40 4.46 -7.31
N TYR A 118 3.64 5.41 -8.20
CA TYR A 118 4.22 5.19 -9.52
C TYR A 118 4.99 6.44 -9.97
N TRP A 119 5.96 6.30 -10.87
CA TRP A 119 6.76 7.45 -11.30
C TRP A 119 5.94 8.58 -11.96
N THR A 120 4.81 8.26 -12.59
CA THR A 120 3.91 9.27 -13.18
C THR A 120 3.23 10.17 -12.15
N ASN A 121 3.14 9.71 -10.90
CA ASN A 121 2.58 10.45 -9.77
C ASN A 121 3.66 11.15 -8.92
N LEU A 122 4.91 11.15 -9.41
CA LEU A 122 6.08 11.67 -8.69
C LEU A 122 6.47 13.05 -9.22
N VAL A 123 6.77 13.96 -8.30
CA VAL A 123 7.44 15.24 -8.54
C VAL A 123 8.75 15.23 -7.77
N VAL A 124 9.84 15.55 -8.45
CA VAL A 124 11.19 15.53 -7.88
C VAL A 124 11.79 16.93 -7.95
N ALA A 125 12.43 17.38 -6.88
CA ALA A 125 13.21 18.61 -6.91
C ALA A 125 14.37 18.48 -7.91
N SER A 126 14.70 19.56 -8.60
CA SER A 126 15.75 19.57 -9.64
C SER A 126 17.13 19.14 -9.10
N ASP A 127 17.37 19.36 -7.80
CA ASP A 127 18.58 18.92 -7.08
C ASP A 127 18.41 17.55 -6.40
N GLN A 128 17.27 16.86 -6.61
CA GLN A 128 16.90 15.58 -6.02
C GLN A 128 16.82 15.56 -4.48
N SER A 129 16.81 16.71 -3.82
CA SER A 129 16.80 16.82 -2.35
C SER A 129 15.45 16.47 -1.73
N SER A 130 14.37 16.56 -2.50
CA SER A 130 13.01 16.28 -2.07
C SER A 130 12.15 15.69 -3.18
N ALA A 131 11.09 15.01 -2.74
CA ALA A 131 10.07 14.43 -3.61
C ALA A 131 8.67 14.76 -3.07
N MET A 132 7.68 14.77 -3.95
CA MET A 132 6.26 14.95 -3.62
C MET A 132 5.44 14.00 -4.48
N MET A 133 4.27 13.61 -3.97
CA MET A 133 3.29 12.84 -4.75
C MET A 133 2.22 13.76 -5.35
N LEU A 134 1.75 13.38 -6.52
CA LEU A 134 0.54 13.89 -7.17
C LEU A 134 -0.58 12.85 -7.02
N ASP A 135 -1.76 13.19 -7.49
CA ASP A 135 -2.91 12.28 -7.56
C ASP A 135 -3.22 11.56 -6.23
N PHE A 136 -4.00 12.22 -5.40
CA PHE A 136 -4.40 11.70 -4.09
C PHE A 136 -5.72 10.92 -4.11
N ASN A 137 -6.13 10.38 -5.26
CA ASN A 137 -7.41 9.66 -5.41
C ASN A 137 -7.51 8.42 -4.50
N LEU A 138 -6.37 7.77 -4.21
CA LEU A 138 -6.28 6.63 -3.32
C LEU A 138 -5.71 6.97 -1.94
N LEU A 139 -5.62 8.28 -1.60
CA LEU A 139 -5.23 8.68 -0.25
C LEU A 139 -6.20 8.05 0.75
N GLY A 140 -5.66 7.28 1.66
CA GLY A 140 -6.45 6.45 2.53
C GLY A 140 -5.93 6.38 3.96
N THR A 141 -6.47 5.42 4.67
CA THR A 141 -6.00 5.00 5.99
C THR A 141 -5.61 3.53 5.93
N GLY A 142 -4.55 3.17 6.65
CA GLY A 142 -4.06 1.79 6.65
C GLY A 142 -2.84 1.65 7.56
N TYR A 143 -2.14 0.54 7.43
CA TYR A 143 -0.84 0.33 8.06
C TYR A 143 0.29 0.78 7.10
N ALA A 144 1.36 1.33 7.68
CA ALA A 144 2.45 1.95 6.90
C ALA A 144 3.16 0.97 5.95
N TYR A 145 3.22 -0.31 6.32
CA TYR A 145 3.95 -1.30 5.54
C TYR A 145 3.37 -1.52 4.13
N GLY A 146 2.05 -1.32 3.93
CA GLY A 146 1.43 -1.39 2.60
C GLY A 146 2.08 -0.43 1.61
N ASP A 147 2.26 0.84 1.99
CA ASP A 147 2.96 1.84 1.19
C ASP A 147 4.45 1.48 0.97
N ILE A 148 5.13 1.02 2.02
CA ILE A 148 6.54 0.63 1.94
C ILE A 148 6.75 -0.50 0.93
N ARG A 149 5.89 -1.52 0.97
CA ARG A 149 5.90 -2.62 0.00
C ARG A 149 5.64 -2.11 -1.43
N ASN A 150 4.61 -1.26 -1.60
CA ASN A 150 4.27 -0.70 -2.91
C ASN A 150 5.47 0.03 -3.52
N VAL A 151 6.11 0.91 -2.77
CA VAL A 151 7.31 1.63 -3.25
C VAL A 151 8.45 0.66 -3.52
N SER A 152 8.80 -0.19 -2.56
CA SER A 152 9.96 -1.09 -2.68
C SER A 152 9.83 -2.08 -3.84
N SER A 153 8.60 -2.48 -4.21
CA SER A 153 8.35 -3.47 -5.27
C SER A 153 8.62 -2.96 -6.68
N VAL A 154 8.65 -1.64 -6.88
CA VAL A 154 8.86 -1.02 -8.20
C VAL A 154 10.22 -0.36 -8.35
N LEU A 155 10.94 -0.12 -7.25
CA LEU A 155 12.30 0.40 -7.27
C LEU A 155 13.32 -0.68 -7.69
N SER A 156 14.46 -0.26 -8.25
CA SER A 156 15.63 -1.16 -8.38
C SER A 156 16.12 -1.61 -6.99
N ALA A 157 16.88 -2.69 -6.92
CA ALA A 157 17.38 -3.22 -5.65
C ALA A 157 18.16 -2.17 -4.84
N GLU A 158 19.07 -1.42 -5.50
CA GLU A 158 19.87 -0.38 -4.84
C GLU A 158 19.00 0.79 -4.37
N ALA A 159 18.02 1.21 -5.17
CA ALA A 159 17.09 2.27 -4.82
C ALA A 159 16.16 1.84 -3.67
N ALA A 160 15.66 0.60 -3.68
CA ALA A 160 14.85 0.03 -2.60
C ALA A 160 15.62 -0.03 -1.28
N ASP A 161 16.89 -0.45 -1.31
CA ASP A 161 17.76 -0.44 -0.13
C ASP A 161 17.98 0.98 0.41
N ALA A 162 18.13 1.96 -0.48
CA ALA A 162 18.28 3.37 -0.08
C ALA A 162 16.98 3.91 0.53
N PHE A 163 15.83 3.61 -0.08
CA PHE A 163 14.52 3.95 0.44
C PHE A 163 14.32 3.39 1.85
N LEU A 164 14.56 2.10 2.06
CA LEU A 164 14.38 1.43 3.35
C LEU A 164 15.31 1.98 4.43
N ARG A 165 16.60 2.24 4.11
CA ARG A 165 17.54 2.87 5.05
C ARG A 165 17.12 4.26 5.47
N GLU A 166 16.67 5.11 4.53
CA GLU A 166 16.25 6.48 4.80
C GLU A 166 14.93 6.53 5.57
N TYR A 167 14.00 5.64 5.23
CA TYR A 167 12.74 5.52 5.95
C TYR A 167 12.98 5.14 7.41
N GLY A 168 13.93 4.24 7.70
CA GLY A 168 14.35 3.79 9.02
C GLY A 168 13.73 2.46 9.46
N GLU A 169 14.41 1.74 10.35
CA GLU A 169 14.04 0.38 10.76
C GLU A 169 12.85 0.29 11.74
N ASP A 170 12.53 1.37 12.46
CA ASP A 170 11.45 1.42 13.47
C ASP A 170 10.03 1.41 12.88
N PHE A 171 9.91 1.43 11.58
CA PHE A 171 8.62 1.56 10.94
C PHE A 171 7.86 0.25 10.84
N SER A 172 8.54 -0.86 10.85
CA SER A 172 7.88 -2.12 10.72
C SER A 172 7.53 -2.66 12.10
N CYS A 173 6.35 -2.39 12.53
CA CYS A 173 5.68 -3.38 13.34
C CYS A 173 5.85 -4.71 12.59
N LYS A 174 6.58 -5.66 13.19
CA LYS A 174 6.75 -7.01 12.59
C LYS A 174 5.41 -7.60 12.21
N GLU A 175 4.37 -7.24 12.94
CA GLU A 175 2.99 -7.63 12.73
C GLU A 175 2.42 -7.10 11.43
N GLU A 176 2.64 -5.82 11.07
CA GLU A 176 2.19 -5.27 9.79
C GLU A 176 2.77 -6.05 8.62
N LYS A 177 4.06 -6.36 8.67
CA LYS A 177 4.75 -7.11 7.61
C LYS A 177 4.21 -8.53 7.46
N VAL A 178 3.92 -9.20 8.59
CA VAL A 178 3.37 -10.56 8.56
C VAL A 178 1.93 -10.55 8.09
N ALA A 179 1.13 -9.56 8.52
CA ALA A 179 -0.24 -9.39 8.05
C ALA A 179 -0.30 -9.06 6.55
N ASP A 180 0.53 -8.14 6.08
CA ASP A 180 0.61 -7.75 4.66
C ASP A 180 0.93 -8.95 3.77
N ALA A 181 1.74 -9.90 4.22
CA ALA A 181 2.15 -11.04 3.44
C ALA A 181 0.99 -11.94 2.97
N PHE A 182 -0.14 -11.97 3.68
CA PHE A 182 -1.36 -12.66 3.22
C PHE A 182 -2.46 -11.70 2.76
N LEU A 183 -2.53 -10.47 3.32
CA LEU A 183 -3.55 -9.48 2.96
C LEU A 183 -3.35 -8.94 1.55
N SER A 184 -2.13 -8.55 1.21
CA SER A 184 -1.81 -7.98 -0.10
C SER A 184 -2.18 -8.91 -1.28
N PRO A 185 -1.81 -10.22 -1.28
CA PRO A 185 -2.28 -11.11 -2.33
C PRO A 185 -3.81 -11.26 -2.38
N LEU A 186 -4.51 -11.27 -1.23
CA LEU A 186 -5.98 -11.34 -1.21
C LEU A 186 -6.62 -10.08 -1.81
N VAL A 187 -6.14 -8.89 -1.45
CA VAL A 187 -6.61 -7.64 -2.05
C VAL A 187 -6.31 -7.60 -3.54
N THR A 188 -5.12 -8.02 -3.95
CA THR A 188 -4.76 -8.17 -5.38
C THR A 188 -5.76 -9.06 -6.11
N LEU A 189 -6.13 -10.20 -5.54
CA LEU A 189 -7.10 -11.13 -6.13
C LEU A 189 -8.52 -10.56 -6.15
N ILE A 190 -8.94 -9.80 -5.12
CA ILE A 190 -10.24 -9.12 -5.11
C ILE A 190 -10.32 -8.17 -6.29
N ASN A 191 -9.33 -7.27 -6.44
CA ASN A 191 -9.27 -6.33 -7.55
C ASN A 191 -9.22 -7.04 -8.92
N ALA A 192 -8.43 -8.12 -9.03
CA ALA A 192 -8.35 -8.90 -10.27
C ALA A 192 -9.69 -9.55 -10.65
N CYS A 193 -10.46 -9.98 -9.67
CA CYS A 193 -11.77 -10.59 -9.87
C CYS A 193 -12.83 -9.60 -10.37
N GLU A 194 -12.63 -8.29 -10.27
CA GLU A 194 -13.55 -7.30 -10.85
C GLU A 194 -13.43 -7.21 -12.38
N TRP A 195 -12.31 -7.63 -12.94
CA TRP A 195 -12.06 -7.58 -14.37
C TRP A 195 -12.81 -8.71 -15.12
N LYS A 196 -13.22 -8.41 -16.35
CA LYS A 196 -13.86 -9.40 -17.23
C LYS A 196 -12.95 -10.59 -17.53
N ASN A 197 -11.67 -10.32 -17.78
CA ASN A 197 -10.63 -11.34 -17.97
C ASN A 197 -9.63 -11.20 -16.83
N PHE A 198 -9.23 -12.32 -16.24
CA PHE A 198 -8.26 -12.31 -15.14
C PHE A 198 -6.93 -11.70 -15.61
N PRO A 199 -6.42 -10.65 -14.97
CA PRO A 199 -5.25 -9.92 -15.44
C PRO A 199 -3.94 -10.64 -15.06
N ARG A 200 -2.95 -10.56 -15.96
CA ARG A 200 -1.65 -11.21 -15.75
C ARG A 200 -0.90 -10.72 -14.51
N TRP A 201 -1.06 -9.46 -14.12
CA TRP A 201 -0.39 -8.92 -12.93
C TRP A 201 -0.84 -9.60 -11.64
N ALA A 202 -1.99 -10.27 -11.62
CA ALA A 202 -2.50 -10.99 -10.45
C ALA A 202 -2.18 -12.51 -10.48
N GLU A 203 -1.58 -13.02 -11.56
CA GLU A 203 -1.21 -14.44 -11.67
C GLU A 203 -0.31 -14.90 -10.51
N PRO A 204 0.72 -14.13 -10.06
CA PRO A 204 1.54 -14.55 -8.91
C PRO A 204 0.72 -14.76 -7.63
N SER A 205 -0.23 -13.86 -7.33
CA SER A 205 -1.10 -14.00 -6.15
C SER A 205 -2.04 -15.21 -6.28
N LEU A 206 -2.47 -15.55 -7.51
CA LEU A 206 -3.26 -16.75 -7.76
C LEU A 206 -2.44 -18.02 -7.58
N GLU A 207 -1.17 -18.03 -7.95
CA GLU A 207 -0.26 -19.13 -7.70
C GLU A 207 -0.04 -19.31 -6.21
N GLU A 208 0.25 -18.24 -5.46
CA GLU A 208 0.38 -18.28 -4.00
C GLU A 208 -0.90 -18.78 -3.29
N LEU A 209 -2.08 -18.49 -3.84
CA LEU A 209 -3.34 -19.05 -3.34
C LEU A 209 -3.41 -20.56 -3.59
N LYS A 210 -3.07 -21.00 -4.80
CA LYS A 210 -3.20 -22.42 -5.21
C LYS A 210 -2.18 -23.33 -4.54
N ASP A 211 -0.95 -22.86 -4.33
CA ASP A 211 0.14 -23.64 -3.73
C ASP A 211 0.11 -23.68 -2.21
N GLY A 212 -0.81 -22.91 -1.57
CA GLY A 212 -0.99 -22.86 -0.13
C GLY A 212 -0.15 -21.79 0.58
N THR A 213 0.64 -21.00 -0.14
CA THR A 213 1.50 -19.97 0.47
C THR A 213 0.68 -18.95 1.29
N ILE A 214 -0.49 -18.51 0.78
CA ILE A 214 -1.37 -17.59 1.52
C ILE A 214 -1.93 -18.26 2.78
N PHE A 215 -2.29 -19.54 2.69
CA PHE A 215 -2.77 -20.33 3.85
C PHE A 215 -1.70 -20.41 4.95
N ASP A 216 -0.47 -20.74 4.58
CA ASP A 216 0.64 -20.87 5.54
C ASP A 216 0.95 -19.52 6.22
N ARG A 217 0.96 -18.42 5.47
CA ARG A 217 1.18 -17.07 6.01
C ARG A 217 0.06 -16.64 6.96
N LEU A 218 -1.20 -16.89 6.62
CA LEU A 218 -2.34 -16.60 7.47
C LEU A 218 -2.30 -17.42 8.76
N THR A 219 -2.07 -18.73 8.68
CA THR A 219 -2.01 -19.61 9.86
C THR A 219 -0.84 -19.22 10.76
N GLN A 220 0.34 -18.94 10.20
CA GLN A 220 1.48 -18.44 10.96
C GLN A 220 1.14 -17.14 11.71
N TRP A 221 0.45 -16.21 11.08
CA TRP A 221 0.03 -14.96 11.70
C TRP A 221 -1.00 -15.19 12.82
N LEU A 222 -1.96 -16.08 12.59
CA LEU A 222 -2.97 -16.43 13.58
C LEU A 222 -2.35 -17.14 14.80
N ASP A 223 -1.40 -18.03 14.61
CA ASP A 223 -0.78 -18.83 15.67
C ASP A 223 0.34 -18.07 16.42
N GLY A 224 1.01 -17.14 15.74
CA GLY A 224 2.13 -16.37 16.31
C GLY A 224 1.73 -15.45 17.47
N PHE A 225 0.48 -15.05 17.58
CA PHE A 225 -0.07 -14.18 18.63
C PHE A 225 -0.75 -14.91 19.77
N CYS A 226 -0.90 -16.22 19.72
CA CYS A 226 -1.41 -17.01 20.86
C CYS A 226 -0.38 -17.23 21.98
N LYS A 227 0.84 -16.68 21.87
CA LYS A 227 1.94 -16.93 22.84
C LYS A 227 2.42 -15.67 23.58
N LEU A 228 1.64 -14.60 23.56
CA LEU A 228 1.83 -13.43 24.44
C LEU A 228 0.62 -13.25 25.35
#